data_da392cacde0fe88eacaf318cbf22f208
#
_entry.id   da392cacde0fe88eacaf318cbf22f208
#
_cell.length_a   1.000
_cell.length_b   1.000
_cell.length_c   1.000
_cell.angle_alpha   90.00
_cell.angle_beta   90.00
_cell.angle_gamma   90.00
#
_symmetry.space_group_name_H-M   'P 1'
#
loop_
_entity.id
_entity.type
_entity.pdbx_description
1 polymer ?
#
loop_
_entity_poly.entity_id
_entity_poly.type
_entity_poly.pdbx_seq_one_letter_code
_entity_poly.pdbx_strand_id
1 'polypeptide(L)'
;ADPVTDSRAVPIYQTTSYVFPNSQNAADRFALRAEGNIYGRLTNSTEDVFEKRIAALEGGVAALAVASGAAAIDYTLQALAQNGGHIVAQKTIYGGTSNLLAHTLPAFGVQTTFVNAHDLAEVEAAIQDNTRAVYIETLGNPNADIPDIDAIAAIAHKHSIPLVIDNTFGTPYLIRPIEHGADIVVHSATKFIGGHGTSLGGIIVDSGK
;
A
#
# COMPACT_ATOMS: atom_id res chain seq x y z
N ALA A 1 14.55 10.90 -17.46
CA ALA A 1 15.01 12.28 -17.62
C ALA A 1 13.87 13.25 -17.31
N ASP A 2 14.19 14.42 -16.79
CA ASP A 2 13.22 15.48 -16.58
C ASP A 2 12.93 16.20 -17.92
N PRO A 3 11.68 16.24 -18.40
CA PRO A 3 11.36 16.81 -19.70
C PRO A 3 11.46 18.34 -19.74
N VAL A 4 11.53 19.00 -18.58
CA VAL A 4 11.60 20.47 -18.48
C VAL A 4 13.04 20.97 -18.58
N THR A 5 13.97 20.24 -17.98
CA THR A 5 15.40 20.66 -17.88
C THR A 5 16.35 19.73 -18.62
N ASP A 6 15.85 18.65 -19.24
CA ASP A 6 16.65 17.56 -19.86
C ASP A 6 17.61 16.86 -18.87
N SER A 7 17.42 17.04 -17.57
CA SER A 7 18.21 16.39 -16.54
C SER A 7 18.02 14.86 -16.59
N ARG A 8 19.10 14.12 -16.46
CA ARG A 8 19.07 12.65 -16.38
C ARG A 8 18.46 12.17 -15.06
N ALA A 9 18.76 12.87 -13.98
CA ALA A 9 18.17 12.59 -12.65
C ALA A 9 16.83 13.26 -12.51
N VAL A 10 15.96 12.69 -11.67
CA VAL A 10 14.73 13.36 -11.24
C VAL A 10 15.11 14.53 -10.34
N PRO A 11 14.65 15.76 -10.63
CA PRO A 11 14.90 16.89 -9.74
C PRO A 11 14.23 16.69 -8.37
N ILE A 12 14.88 17.22 -7.33
CA ILE A 12 14.27 17.26 -6.00
C ILE A 12 13.51 18.58 -5.83
N TYR A 13 12.19 18.52 -5.89
CA TYR A 13 11.31 19.66 -5.68
C TYR A 13 11.03 19.87 -4.19
N GLN A 14 11.96 20.51 -3.50
CA GLN A 14 11.83 20.84 -2.07
C GLN A 14 11.00 22.11 -1.91
N THR A 15 9.69 21.98 -2.01
CA THR A 15 8.74 23.09 -1.91
C THR A 15 7.50 22.68 -1.13
N THR A 16 6.87 23.67 -0.46
CA THR A 16 5.61 23.46 0.26
C THR A 16 4.39 23.69 -0.64
N SER A 17 4.45 24.64 -1.55
CA SER A 17 3.30 25.09 -2.35
C SER A 17 3.74 25.51 -3.76
N TYR A 18 2.76 25.66 -4.62
CA TYR A 18 2.96 26.02 -6.02
C TYR A 18 2.18 27.28 -6.35
N VAL A 19 2.70 28.07 -7.28
CA VAL A 19 2.02 29.27 -7.80
C VAL A 19 1.05 28.91 -8.92
N PHE A 20 0.03 29.74 -9.09
CA PHE A 20 -0.97 29.58 -10.14
C PHE A 20 -0.87 30.72 -11.15
N PRO A 21 -1.06 30.43 -12.44
CA PRO A 21 -1.05 31.49 -13.47
C PRO A 21 -2.10 32.60 -13.23
N ASN A 22 -3.27 32.24 -12.69
CA ASN A 22 -4.36 33.16 -12.37
C ASN A 22 -5.34 32.50 -11.38
N SER A 23 -6.29 33.27 -10.87
CA SER A 23 -7.29 32.81 -9.88
C SER A 23 -8.22 31.71 -10.42
N GLN A 24 -8.56 31.76 -11.72
CA GLN A 24 -9.40 30.72 -12.34
C GLN A 24 -8.67 29.39 -12.37
N ASN A 25 -7.38 29.37 -12.75
CA ASN A 25 -6.58 28.15 -12.73
C ASN A 25 -6.46 27.57 -11.31
N ALA A 26 -6.29 28.43 -10.29
CA ALA A 26 -6.32 27.99 -8.91
C ALA A 26 -7.65 27.33 -8.56
N ALA A 27 -8.77 27.98 -8.84
CA ALA A 27 -10.11 27.45 -8.58
C ALA A 27 -10.35 26.10 -9.29
N ASP A 28 -9.87 25.95 -10.51
CA ASP A 28 -10.03 24.72 -11.29
C ASP A 28 -9.18 23.57 -10.73
N ARG A 29 -7.93 23.83 -10.29
CA ARG A 29 -7.10 22.81 -9.64
C ARG A 29 -7.68 22.37 -8.29
N PHE A 30 -8.12 23.30 -7.45
CA PHE A 30 -8.78 22.97 -6.18
C PHE A 30 -10.09 22.20 -6.34
N ALA A 31 -10.79 22.43 -7.44
CA ALA A 31 -12.02 21.72 -7.79
C ALA A 31 -11.77 20.43 -8.62
N LEU A 32 -10.50 20.04 -8.80
CA LEU A 32 -10.07 18.87 -9.59
C LEU A 32 -10.55 18.89 -11.06
N ARG A 33 -10.79 20.07 -11.61
CA ARG A 33 -11.16 20.29 -13.03
C ARG A 33 -9.94 20.51 -13.93
N ALA A 34 -8.79 20.84 -13.35
CA ALA A 34 -7.52 20.97 -14.06
C ALA A 34 -6.41 20.23 -13.29
N GLU A 35 -5.53 19.59 -14.04
CA GLU A 35 -4.35 18.96 -13.49
C GLU A 35 -3.32 20.00 -13.03
N GLY A 36 -2.45 19.59 -12.10
CA GLY A 36 -1.30 20.36 -11.65
C GLY A 36 -1.12 20.34 -10.13
N ASN A 37 0.05 20.74 -9.71
CA ASN A 37 0.41 20.76 -8.30
C ASN A 37 -0.25 21.94 -7.58
N ILE A 38 -0.65 21.72 -6.34
CA ILE A 38 -1.27 22.71 -5.45
C ILE A 38 -0.39 22.93 -4.22
N TYR A 39 -0.14 21.85 -3.48
CA TYR A 39 0.57 21.87 -2.22
C TYR A 39 1.31 20.54 -2.02
N GLY A 40 2.57 20.60 -1.52
CA GLY A 40 3.46 19.45 -1.45
C GLY A 40 2.96 18.25 -0.63
N ARG A 41 2.02 18.47 0.29
CA ARG A 41 1.36 17.37 1.03
C ARG A 41 0.36 16.58 0.15
N LEU A 42 -0.18 17.21 -0.87
CA LEU A 42 -1.16 16.61 -1.79
C LEU A 42 -0.48 16.02 -3.03
N THR A 43 0.43 16.81 -3.60
CA THR A 43 1.15 16.46 -4.83
C THR A 43 2.54 17.07 -4.81
N ASN A 44 3.56 16.25 -5.05
CA ASN A 44 4.93 16.71 -5.24
C ASN A 44 5.54 16.02 -6.46
N SER A 45 6.15 16.78 -7.37
CA SER A 45 6.67 16.22 -8.61
C SER A 45 7.77 15.17 -8.42
N THR A 46 8.51 15.21 -7.31
CA THR A 46 9.51 14.19 -6.98
C THR A 46 8.84 12.90 -6.51
N GLU A 47 7.85 13.01 -5.62
CA GLU A 47 7.07 11.86 -5.11
C GLU A 47 6.26 11.21 -6.23
N ASP A 48 5.63 12.00 -7.10
CA ASP A 48 4.85 11.53 -8.26
C ASP A 48 5.67 10.60 -9.18
N VAL A 49 6.95 10.87 -9.37
CA VAL A 49 7.84 9.97 -10.14
C VAL A 49 8.02 8.64 -9.44
N PHE A 50 8.15 8.63 -8.12
CA PHE A 50 8.27 7.39 -7.33
C PHE A 50 6.95 6.61 -7.38
N GLU A 51 5.82 7.27 -7.14
CA GLU A 51 4.48 6.68 -7.16
C GLU A 51 4.18 6.03 -8.52
N LYS A 52 4.32 6.77 -9.62
CA LYS A 52 4.10 6.26 -10.99
C LYS A 52 5.02 5.10 -11.34
N ARG A 53 6.26 5.15 -10.89
CA ARG A 53 7.24 4.08 -11.16
C ARG A 53 6.88 2.79 -10.44
N ILE A 54 6.53 2.86 -9.16
CA ILE A 54 6.17 1.65 -8.40
C ILE A 54 4.82 1.11 -8.85
N ALA A 55 3.83 1.98 -9.13
CA ALA A 55 2.57 1.55 -9.73
C ALA A 55 2.81 0.74 -11.03
N ALA A 56 3.64 1.27 -11.94
CA ALA A 56 3.96 0.57 -13.19
C ALA A 56 4.73 -0.74 -12.97
N LEU A 57 5.63 -0.81 -11.98
CA LEU A 57 6.39 -2.03 -11.67
C LEU A 57 5.51 -3.12 -11.07
N GLU A 58 4.57 -2.78 -10.21
CA GLU A 58 3.61 -3.72 -9.61
C GLU A 58 2.44 -4.07 -10.54
N GLY A 59 2.21 -3.29 -11.60
CA GLY A 59 1.05 -3.44 -12.48
C GLY A 59 -0.23 -2.80 -11.92
N GLY A 60 -0.10 -1.85 -11.00
CA GLY A 60 -1.21 -1.09 -10.43
C GLY A 60 -1.60 0.12 -11.28
N VAL A 61 -2.78 0.69 -11.00
CA VAL A 61 -3.30 1.90 -11.68
C VAL A 61 -2.80 3.18 -11.05
N ALA A 62 -2.49 3.15 -9.74
CA ALA A 62 -2.00 4.30 -8.98
C ALA A 62 -1.18 3.82 -7.77
N ALA A 63 -0.39 4.74 -7.21
CA ALA A 63 0.29 4.50 -5.94
C ALA A 63 0.35 5.79 -5.11
N LEU A 64 0.50 5.65 -3.80
CA LEU A 64 0.63 6.73 -2.83
C LEU A 64 1.90 6.52 -2.00
N ALA A 65 2.84 7.43 -2.10
CA ALA A 65 4.03 7.45 -1.26
C ALA A 65 3.70 7.96 0.15
N VAL A 66 4.28 7.32 1.14
CA VAL A 66 4.11 7.64 2.56
C VAL A 66 5.43 7.54 3.31
N ALA A 67 5.47 8.05 4.53
CA ALA A 67 6.70 8.21 5.30
C ALA A 67 7.41 6.89 5.68
N SER A 68 6.70 5.77 5.71
CA SER A 68 7.26 4.47 6.09
C SER A 68 6.35 3.31 5.66
N GLY A 69 6.90 2.09 5.66
CA GLY A 69 6.09 0.87 5.48
C GLY A 69 5.00 0.72 6.55
N ALA A 70 5.31 1.05 7.79
CA ALA A 70 4.32 1.04 8.88
C ALA A 70 3.15 2.00 8.57
N ALA A 71 3.43 3.21 8.06
CA ALA A 71 2.39 4.15 7.63
C ALA A 71 1.58 3.61 6.45
N ALA A 72 2.22 2.93 5.49
CA ALA A 72 1.51 2.31 4.37
C ALA A 72 0.51 1.25 4.84
N ILE A 73 0.92 0.37 5.75
CA ILE A 73 0.06 -0.66 6.33
C ILE A 73 -1.06 -0.04 7.15
N ASP A 74 -0.72 0.85 8.08
CA ASP A 74 -1.68 1.48 9.00
C ASP A 74 -2.77 2.25 8.25
N TYR A 75 -2.39 3.11 7.30
CA TYR A 75 -3.35 3.89 6.52
C TYR A 75 -4.25 3.01 5.65
N THR A 76 -3.69 1.97 5.03
CA THR A 76 -4.48 1.02 4.24
C THR A 76 -5.51 0.30 5.11
N LEU A 77 -5.07 -0.28 6.23
CA LEU A 77 -5.95 -1.07 7.07
C LEU A 77 -6.99 -0.22 7.81
N GLN A 78 -6.62 0.97 8.27
CA GLN A 78 -7.59 1.91 8.84
C GLN A 78 -8.62 2.39 7.81
N ALA A 79 -8.19 2.71 6.59
CA ALA A 79 -9.11 3.14 5.53
C ALA A 79 -10.16 2.08 5.20
N LEU A 80 -9.75 0.80 5.19
CA LEU A 80 -10.64 -0.32 4.89
C LEU A 80 -11.54 -0.72 6.09
N ALA A 81 -10.97 -0.80 7.30
CA ALA A 81 -11.60 -1.43 8.45
C ALA A 81 -12.06 -0.47 9.55
N GLN A 82 -12.04 0.84 9.34
CA GLN A 82 -12.56 1.82 10.30
C GLN A 82 -14.01 1.53 10.71
N ASN A 83 -14.44 2.08 11.86
CA ASN A 83 -15.82 1.94 12.38
C ASN A 83 -16.23 0.50 12.72
N GLY A 84 -15.33 -0.27 13.33
CA GLY A 84 -15.63 -1.61 13.82
C GLY A 84 -15.45 -2.72 12.80
N GLY A 85 -14.64 -2.48 11.76
CA GLY A 85 -14.28 -3.50 10.80
C GLY A 85 -13.35 -4.57 11.37
N HIS A 86 -13.28 -5.70 10.68
CA HIS A 86 -12.46 -6.85 11.02
C HIS A 86 -11.45 -7.14 9.91
N ILE A 87 -10.28 -7.65 10.30
CA ILE A 87 -9.19 -8.05 9.39
C ILE A 87 -8.85 -9.51 9.66
N VAL A 88 -8.73 -10.30 8.61
CA VAL A 88 -8.10 -11.63 8.67
C VAL A 88 -6.65 -11.45 8.28
N ALA A 89 -5.72 -11.79 9.16
CA ALA A 89 -4.29 -11.56 8.93
C ALA A 89 -3.48 -12.85 9.08
N GLN A 90 -2.49 -13.04 8.21
CA GLN A 90 -1.49 -14.09 8.38
C GLN A 90 -0.78 -13.90 9.72
N LYS A 91 -0.56 -14.99 10.49
CA LYS A 91 0.09 -14.92 11.80
C LYS A 91 1.62 -14.81 11.74
N THR A 92 2.23 -15.26 10.66
CA THR A 92 3.68 -15.21 10.44
C THR A 92 4.08 -13.98 9.61
N ILE A 93 3.85 -12.80 10.18
CA ILE A 93 4.13 -11.51 9.55
C ILE A 93 5.13 -10.70 10.37
N TYR A 94 5.61 -9.60 9.80
CA TYR A 94 6.50 -8.66 10.48
C TYR A 94 5.98 -8.27 11.87
N GLY A 95 6.85 -8.35 12.89
CA GLY A 95 6.45 -8.11 14.28
C GLY A 95 5.83 -6.74 14.54
N GLY A 96 6.26 -5.70 13.80
CA GLY A 96 5.65 -4.37 13.88
C GLY A 96 4.21 -4.35 13.40
N THR A 97 3.90 -5.08 12.32
CA THR A 97 2.53 -5.23 11.78
C THR A 97 1.68 -6.09 12.72
N SER A 98 2.25 -7.17 13.25
CA SER A 98 1.55 -8.01 14.24
C SER A 98 1.17 -7.19 15.49
N ASN A 99 2.09 -6.35 15.98
CA ASN A 99 1.82 -5.46 17.11
C ASN A 99 0.77 -4.38 16.77
N LEU A 100 0.82 -3.80 15.57
CA LEU A 100 -0.18 -2.85 15.09
C LEU A 100 -1.59 -3.47 15.12
N LEU A 101 -1.73 -4.66 14.53
CA LEU A 101 -2.99 -5.39 14.44
C LEU A 101 -3.52 -5.89 15.79
N ALA A 102 -2.61 -6.38 16.66
CA ALA A 102 -3.01 -6.99 17.93
C ALA A 102 -3.28 -5.97 19.04
N HIS A 103 -2.61 -4.81 19.02
CA HIS A 103 -2.62 -3.90 20.18
C HIS A 103 -3.00 -2.46 19.82
N THR A 104 -2.59 -1.95 18.67
CA THR A 104 -2.85 -0.55 18.31
C THR A 104 -4.23 -0.37 17.67
N LEU A 105 -4.54 -1.10 16.62
CA LEU A 105 -5.80 -0.96 15.89
C LEU A 105 -7.05 -1.30 16.70
N PRO A 106 -7.04 -2.22 17.70
CA PRO A 106 -8.18 -2.42 18.59
C PRO A 106 -8.61 -1.17 19.35
N ALA A 107 -7.69 -0.27 19.69
CA ALA A 107 -8.02 1.01 20.31
C ALA A 107 -8.83 1.94 19.39
N PHE A 108 -8.76 1.71 18.07
CA PHE A 108 -9.54 2.40 17.04
C PHE A 108 -10.75 1.60 16.55
N GLY A 109 -11.10 0.51 17.25
CA GLY A 109 -12.27 -0.30 16.97
C GLY A 109 -12.07 -1.36 15.87
N VAL A 110 -10.87 -1.55 15.37
CA VAL A 110 -10.56 -2.59 14.36
C VAL A 110 -10.17 -3.88 15.05
N GLN A 111 -10.83 -4.99 14.69
CA GLN A 111 -10.54 -6.32 15.23
C GLN A 111 -9.74 -7.14 14.23
N THR A 112 -8.91 -8.07 14.72
CA THR A 112 -8.09 -8.92 13.86
C THR A 112 -8.15 -10.39 14.31
N THR A 113 -8.35 -11.29 13.36
CA THR A 113 -8.13 -12.73 13.53
C THR A 113 -6.87 -13.15 12.80
N PHE A 114 -5.90 -13.69 13.54
CA PHE A 114 -4.67 -14.22 12.97
C PHE A 114 -4.85 -15.68 12.58
N VAL A 115 -4.47 -16.02 11.35
CA VAL A 115 -4.66 -17.34 10.74
C VAL A 115 -3.34 -17.92 10.20
N ASN A 116 -3.30 -19.23 10.07
CA ASN A 116 -2.26 -19.87 9.27
C ASN A 116 -2.60 -19.74 7.78
N ALA A 117 -1.87 -18.91 7.04
CA ALA A 117 -2.12 -18.69 5.61
C ALA A 117 -1.90 -19.93 4.72
N HIS A 118 -1.29 -21.00 5.24
CA HIS A 118 -1.18 -22.31 4.57
C HIS A 118 -2.41 -23.19 4.77
N ASP A 119 -3.30 -22.84 5.69
CA ASP A 119 -4.57 -23.53 5.91
C ASP A 119 -5.72 -22.67 5.35
N LEU A 120 -6.08 -22.90 4.10
CA LEU A 120 -7.12 -22.17 3.40
C LEU A 120 -8.49 -22.30 4.08
N ALA A 121 -8.75 -23.40 4.78
CA ALA A 121 -9.99 -23.59 5.53
C ALA A 121 -10.00 -22.69 6.78
N GLU A 122 -8.87 -22.51 7.46
CA GLU A 122 -8.72 -21.57 8.56
C GLU A 122 -8.91 -20.13 8.09
N VAL A 123 -8.33 -19.78 6.93
CA VAL A 123 -8.50 -18.44 6.32
C VAL A 123 -9.97 -18.16 6.05
N GLU A 124 -10.68 -19.07 5.38
CA GLU A 124 -12.09 -18.88 5.03
C GLU A 124 -12.98 -18.85 6.27
N ALA A 125 -12.76 -19.72 7.24
CA ALA A 125 -13.53 -19.80 8.48
C ALA A 125 -13.37 -18.56 9.39
N ALA A 126 -12.26 -17.82 9.25
CA ALA A 126 -12.02 -16.59 9.99
C ALA A 126 -12.79 -15.36 9.45
N ILE A 127 -13.35 -15.45 8.24
CA ILE A 127 -14.09 -14.35 7.62
C ILE A 127 -15.45 -14.18 8.33
N GLN A 128 -15.74 -12.94 8.70
CA GLN A 128 -16.95 -12.50 9.40
C GLN A 128 -17.71 -11.47 8.54
N ASP A 129 -18.97 -11.17 8.88
CA ASP A 129 -19.80 -10.19 8.14
C ASP A 129 -19.17 -8.78 8.10
N ASN A 130 -18.41 -8.43 9.12
CA ASN A 130 -17.69 -7.15 9.22
C ASN A 130 -16.24 -7.25 8.77
N THR A 131 -15.76 -8.35 8.16
CA THR A 131 -14.42 -8.43 7.60
C THR A 131 -14.30 -7.46 6.42
N ARG A 132 -13.22 -6.70 6.41
CA ARG A 132 -12.95 -5.63 5.42
C ARG A 132 -11.67 -5.86 4.62
N ALA A 133 -10.81 -6.76 5.07
CA ALA A 133 -9.60 -7.12 4.34
C ALA A 133 -9.07 -8.49 4.79
N VAL A 134 -8.40 -9.17 3.87
CA VAL A 134 -7.41 -10.20 4.18
C VAL A 134 -6.03 -9.57 4.01
N TYR A 135 -5.13 -9.77 4.97
CA TYR A 135 -3.77 -9.22 4.96
C TYR A 135 -2.73 -10.34 5.07
N ILE A 136 -1.80 -10.39 4.11
CA ILE A 136 -0.68 -11.34 4.11
C ILE A 136 0.61 -10.67 3.67
N GLU A 137 1.75 -11.34 3.88
CA GLU A 137 3.04 -10.99 3.29
C GLU A 137 3.39 -11.99 2.18
N THR A 138 4.02 -11.54 1.08
CA THR A 138 4.51 -12.43 0.02
C THR A 138 5.56 -13.41 0.53
N LEU A 139 6.35 -12.96 1.49
CA LEU A 139 7.34 -13.75 2.20
C LEU A 139 7.28 -13.38 3.68
N GLY A 140 6.74 -14.27 4.49
CA GLY A 140 6.50 -14.06 5.91
C GLY A 140 7.78 -13.80 6.71
N ASN A 141 7.74 -12.89 7.65
CA ASN A 141 8.85 -12.51 8.49
C ASN A 141 8.58 -12.92 9.97
N PRO A 142 9.39 -13.79 10.61
CA PRO A 142 10.74 -14.19 10.19
C PRO A 142 10.83 -15.55 9.47
N ASN A 143 9.74 -16.29 9.33
CA ASN A 143 9.79 -17.71 8.96
C ASN A 143 10.03 -17.97 7.47
N ALA A 144 9.98 -16.94 6.62
CA ALA A 144 10.07 -17.05 5.17
C ALA A 144 8.95 -17.93 4.55
N ASP A 145 7.77 -17.94 5.16
CA ASP A 145 6.60 -18.64 4.64
C ASP A 145 6.14 -17.99 3.33
N ILE A 146 5.76 -18.81 2.36
CA ILE A 146 5.24 -18.34 1.07
C ILE A 146 3.78 -18.83 0.96
N PRO A 147 2.78 -18.00 1.21
CA PRO A 147 1.38 -18.37 1.09
C PRO A 147 0.97 -18.54 -0.38
N ASP A 148 -0.07 -19.34 -0.61
CA ASP A 148 -0.73 -19.46 -1.92
C ASP A 148 -1.61 -18.22 -2.16
N ILE A 149 -1.04 -17.22 -2.83
CA ILE A 149 -1.70 -15.92 -3.06
C ILE A 149 -2.95 -16.09 -3.91
N ASP A 150 -2.89 -16.89 -4.99
CA ASP A 150 -4.02 -17.11 -5.90
C ASP A 150 -5.22 -17.71 -5.15
N ALA A 151 -4.96 -18.71 -4.30
CA ALA A 151 -6.01 -19.36 -3.53
C ALA A 151 -6.61 -18.42 -2.46
N ILE A 152 -5.79 -17.62 -1.77
CA ILE A 152 -6.26 -16.66 -0.77
C ILE A 152 -7.03 -15.52 -1.44
N ALA A 153 -6.58 -15.04 -2.60
CA ALA A 153 -7.31 -14.06 -3.40
C ALA A 153 -8.70 -14.57 -3.79
N ALA A 154 -8.79 -15.82 -4.25
CA ALA A 154 -10.06 -16.44 -4.59
C ALA A 154 -11.03 -16.51 -3.39
N ILE A 155 -10.52 -16.81 -2.19
CA ILE A 155 -11.32 -16.78 -0.95
C ILE A 155 -11.78 -15.35 -0.64
N ALA A 156 -10.88 -14.37 -0.62
CA ALA A 156 -11.22 -12.98 -0.32
C ALA A 156 -12.29 -12.45 -1.29
N HIS A 157 -12.11 -12.66 -2.59
CA HIS A 157 -13.03 -12.19 -3.62
C HIS A 157 -14.39 -12.91 -3.59
N LYS A 158 -14.44 -14.19 -3.23
CA LYS A 158 -15.71 -14.91 -2.99
C LYS A 158 -16.58 -14.21 -1.94
N HIS A 159 -15.94 -13.57 -0.96
CA HIS A 159 -16.61 -12.79 0.09
C HIS A 159 -16.69 -11.29 -0.21
N SER A 160 -16.28 -10.85 -1.41
CA SER A 160 -16.27 -9.43 -1.84
C SER A 160 -15.43 -8.53 -0.93
N ILE A 161 -14.30 -9.04 -0.42
CA ILE A 161 -13.34 -8.31 0.39
C ILE A 161 -11.98 -8.25 -0.30
N PRO A 162 -11.23 -7.14 -0.20
CA PRO A 162 -9.93 -7.00 -0.83
C PRO A 162 -8.86 -7.84 -0.14
N LEU A 163 -7.91 -8.32 -0.94
CA LEU A 163 -6.65 -8.88 -0.49
C LEU A 163 -5.56 -7.80 -0.50
N VAL A 164 -5.01 -7.51 0.68
CA VAL A 164 -3.89 -6.60 0.89
C VAL A 164 -2.62 -7.42 1.10
N ILE A 165 -1.58 -7.13 0.33
CA ILE A 165 -0.31 -7.86 0.41
C ILE A 165 0.85 -6.91 0.67
N ASP A 166 1.63 -7.22 1.70
CA ASP A 166 2.94 -6.60 1.89
C ASP A 166 3.97 -7.34 1.03
N ASN A 167 4.45 -6.65 -0.02
CA ASN A 167 5.43 -7.18 -0.96
C ASN A 167 6.85 -6.64 -0.70
N THR A 168 7.13 -6.24 0.53
CA THR A 168 8.44 -5.64 0.90
C THR A 168 9.61 -6.55 0.56
N PHE A 169 9.52 -7.85 0.88
CA PHE A 169 10.60 -8.80 0.60
C PHE A 169 10.57 -9.36 -0.83
N GLY A 170 9.38 -9.59 -1.38
CA GLY A 170 9.24 -10.06 -2.76
C GLY A 170 9.73 -9.04 -3.77
N THR A 171 9.35 -7.79 -3.58
CA THR A 171 9.48 -6.69 -4.53
C THR A 171 8.86 -7.01 -5.90
N PRO A 172 8.55 -6.01 -6.74
CA PRO A 172 8.02 -6.27 -8.07
C PRO A 172 9.02 -6.97 -9.02
N TYR A 173 10.24 -7.19 -8.56
CA TYR A 173 11.24 -7.95 -9.30
C TYR A 173 11.03 -9.46 -9.20
N LEU A 174 10.73 -9.98 -8.01
CA LEU A 174 10.53 -11.42 -7.81
C LEU A 174 9.08 -11.84 -8.03
N ILE A 175 8.13 -11.00 -7.61
CA ILE A 175 6.70 -11.29 -7.73
C ILE A 175 5.89 -9.99 -7.81
N ARG A 176 4.82 -10.00 -8.58
CA ARG A 176 3.82 -8.94 -8.67
C ARG A 176 2.50 -9.46 -8.14
N PRO A 177 2.16 -9.20 -6.88
CA PRO A 177 0.96 -9.76 -6.27
C PRO A 177 -0.35 -9.40 -6.98
N ILE A 178 -0.40 -8.25 -7.68
CA ILE A 178 -1.57 -7.84 -8.48
C ILE A 178 -1.87 -8.85 -9.61
N GLU A 179 -0.84 -9.46 -10.19
CA GLU A 179 -0.99 -10.53 -11.21
C GLU A 179 -1.56 -11.82 -10.60
N HIS A 180 -1.47 -11.96 -9.26
CA HIS A 180 -1.98 -13.08 -8.47
C HIS A 180 -3.25 -12.75 -7.68
N GLY A 181 -3.93 -11.66 -8.00
CA GLY A 181 -5.22 -11.31 -7.41
C GLY A 181 -5.17 -10.36 -6.21
N ALA A 182 -4.00 -9.81 -5.85
CA ALA A 182 -3.97 -8.75 -4.85
C ALA A 182 -4.72 -7.51 -5.35
N ASP A 183 -5.47 -6.89 -4.46
CA ASP A 183 -6.18 -5.64 -4.72
C ASP A 183 -5.34 -4.43 -4.33
N ILE A 184 -4.61 -4.56 -3.22
CA ILE A 184 -3.73 -3.52 -2.71
C ILE A 184 -2.38 -4.15 -2.36
N VAL A 185 -1.29 -3.51 -2.80
CA VAL A 185 0.07 -3.92 -2.44
C VAL A 185 0.71 -2.80 -1.63
N VAL A 186 1.33 -3.16 -0.51
CA VAL A 186 2.09 -2.21 0.32
C VAL A 186 3.56 -2.59 0.36
N HIS A 187 4.42 -1.60 0.53
CA HIS A 187 5.85 -1.82 0.73
C HIS A 187 6.43 -0.91 1.81
N SER A 188 7.36 -1.45 2.56
CA SER A 188 8.40 -0.66 3.18
C SER A 188 9.47 -0.35 2.13
N ALA A 189 9.38 0.83 1.51
CA ALA A 189 10.40 1.28 0.55
C ALA A 189 11.78 1.45 1.19
N THR A 190 11.85 1.49 2.50
CA THR A 190 13.06 1.46 3.34
C THR A 190 13.99 0.30 3.03
N LYS A 191 13.43 -0.84 2.59
CA LYS A 191 14.15 -2.11 2.40
C LYS A 191 14.72 -2.21 0.98
N PHE A 192 14.30 -3.21 0.23
CA PHE A 192 14.90 -3.51 -1.09
C PHE A 192 14.62 -2.45 -2.16
N ILE A 193 13.51 -1.71 -2.10
CA ILE A 193 13.24 -0.60 -3.02
C ILE A 193 14.30 0.50 -2.85
N GLY A 194 14.57 0.93 -1.62
CA GLY A 194 15.64 1.90 -1.33
C GLY A 194 17.02 1.31 -1.49
N GLY A 195 17.24 0.09 -1.06
CA GLY A 195 18.37 -0.77 -1.34
C GLY A 195 19.69 -0.42 -0.63
N HIS A 196 19.78 0.71 0.07
CA HIS A 196 21.05 1.24 0.59
C HIS A 196 21.06 1.50 2.11
N GLY A 197 19.92 1.29 2.80
CA GLY A 197 19.82 1.56 4.24
C GLY A 197 19.97 3.05 4.62
N THR A 198 19.72 3.95 3.69
CA THR A 198 19.94 5.39 3.85
C THR A 198 18.65 6.19 3.99
N SER A 199 17.49 5.60 3.65
CA SER A 199 16.22 6.31 3.60
C SER A 199 15.08 5.47 4.14
N LEU A 200 14.12 6.12 4.79
CA LEU A 200 12.83 5.55 5.17
C LEU A 200 11.78 5.91 4.12
N GLY A 201 10.85 5.02 3.88
CA GLY A 201 9.72 5.28 3.00
C GLY A 201 8.74 4.12 2.98
N GLY A 202 7.54 4.40 2.54
CA GLY A 202 6.50 3.42 2.27
C GLY A 202 5.76 3.77 0.99
N ILE A 203 5.04 2.81 0.46
CA ILE A 203 4.18 3.03 -0.69
C ILE A 203 2.99 2.07 -0.66
N ILE A 204 1.85 2.57 -1.09
CA ILE A 204 0.61 1.82 -1.26
C ILE A 204 0.32 1.82 -2.76
N VAL A 205 0.04 0.66 -3.33
CA VAL A 205 -0.29 0.49 -4.76
C VAL A 205 -1.69 -0.07 -4.87
N ASP A 206 -2.52 0.56 -5.69
CA ASP A 206 -3.88 0.15 -5.98
C ASP A 206 -3.94 -0.59 -7.32
N SER A 207 -4.58 -1.76 -7.35
CA SER A 207 -4.80 -2.54 -8.58
C SER A 207 -5.87 -1.93 -9.50
N GLY A 208 -6.77 -1.09 -8.97
CA GLY A 208 -7.91 -0.52 -9.70
C GLY A 208 -9.12 -1.46 -9.82
N LYS A 209 -9.16 -2.54 -9.04
CA LYS A 209 -10.26 -3.53 -9.05
C LYS A 209 -11.33 -3.22 -8.01
#